data_52c37b58d97478c7b9412996928bd738
#
_entry.id   52c37b58d97478c7b9412996928bd738
#
_cell.length_a   1.000
_cell.length_b   1.000
_cell.length_c   1.000
_cell.angle_alpha   90.00
_cell.angle_beta   90.00
_cell.angle_gamma   90.00
#
_symmetry.space_group_name_H-M   'P 1'
#
loop_
_entity.id
_entity.type
_entity.pdbx_description
1 polymer ?
#
loop_
_entity_poly.entity_id
_entity_poly.type
_entity_poly.pdbx_seq_one_letter_code
_entity_poly.pdbx_strand_id
1 'polypeptide(L)'
;MKCLAIGGLPASGKTTLMQLIYERLNTTALKFGLLRGHYDKNKNLALLGLYNNTDIFKGTDKLSMAVNPHFLIYAEKNNRNLLFEGDRLFTLKNLTHLNAIYKLRIIILNQTDIELKRRHNERNDNQSDKFIKGRATKIANIKKAFNNSIENHTLNSIGDSKVLANNIILWYEK
;
A
#
# COMPACT_ATOMS: atom_id res chain seq x y z
N MET A 1 15.05 7.27 7.84
CA MET A 1 13.59 7.25 7.58
C MET A 1 13.14 5.85 7.23
N LYS A 2 11.88 5.51 7.51
CA LYS A 2 11.26 4.20 7.24
C LYS A 2 10.24 4.33 6.12
N CYS A 3 10.16 3.32 5.28
CA CYS A 3 9.15 3.21 4.24
C CYS A 3 8.52 1.82 4.27
N LEU A 4 7.20 1.74 4.32
CA LEU A 4 6.48 0.48 4.19
C LEU A 4 5.60 0.54 2.95
N ALA A 5 5.77 -0.47 2.10
CA ALA A 5 5.01 -0.67 0.88
C ALA A 5 4.18 -1.94 0.97
N ILE A 6 2.87 -1.84 0.72
CA ILE A 6 1.94 -2.97 0.80
C ILE A 6 1.48 -3.34 -0.61
N GLY A 7 1.76 -4.58 -1.02
CA GLY A 7 1.34 -5.18 -2.27
C GLY A 7 0.37 -6.33 -2.06
N GLY A 8 -0.13 -6.87 -3.15
CA GLY A 8 -1.05 -8.02 -3.18
C GLY A 8 -2.00 -7.93 -4.37
N LEU A 9 -2.61 -9.04 -4.74
CA LEU A 9 -3.60 -9.09 -5.80
C LEU A 9 -4.82 -8.19 -5.47
N PRO A 10 -5.62 -7.80 -6.46
CA PRO A 10 -6.93 -7.20 -6.20
C PRO A 10 -7.72 -8.05 -5.20
N ALA A 11 -8.55 -7.42 -4.40
CA ALA A 11 -9.33 -8.06 -3.32
C ALA A 11 -8.54 -8.75 -2.18
N SER A 12 -7.20 -8.63 -2.11
CA SER A 12 -6.39 -9.22 -1.03
C SER A 12 -6.51 -8.54 0.33
N GLY A 13 -7.26 -7.43 0.46
CA GLY A 13 -7.48 -6.73 1.72
C GLY A 13 -6.59 -5.51 1.98
N LYS A 14 -5.77 -5.08 1.01
CA LYS A 14 -4.87 -3.91 1.15
C LYS A 14 -5.59 -2.66 1.64
N THR A 15 -6.66 -2.28 0.95
CA THR A 15 -7.42 -1.06 1.28
C THR A 15 -8.09 -1.14 2.65
N THR A 16 -8.58 -2.32 3.06
CA THR A 16 -9.13 -2.56 4.41
C THR A 16 -8.04 -2.35 5.47
N LEU A 17 -6.86 -2.93 5.26
CA LEU A 17 -5.72 -2.75 6.17
C LEU A 17 -5.32 -1.28 6.29
N MET A 18 -5.21 -0.58 5.15
CA MET A 18 -4.85 0.84 5.14
C MET A 18 -5.90 1.74 5.80
N GLN A 19 -7.19 1.41 5.64
CA GLN A 19 -8.27 2.12 6.31
C GLN A 19 -8.16 1.97 7.83
N LEU A 20 -7.90 0.75 8.33
CA LEU A 20 -7.69 0.50 9.75
C LEU A 20 -6.47 1.24 10.32
N ILE A 21 -5.43 1.42 9.52
CA ILE A 21 -4.26 2.23 9.91
C ILE A 21 -4.64 3.70 9.93
N TYR A 22 -5.29 4.20 8.87
CA TYR A 22 -5.73 5.59 8.76
C TYR A 22 -6.59 6.04 9.94
N GLU A 23 -7.55 5.21 10.37
CA GLU A 23 -8.45 5.48 11.49
C GLU A 23 -7.73 5.62 12.85
N ARG A 24 -6.47 5.13 12.96
CA ARG A 24 -5.64 5.21 14.17
C ARG A 24 -4.64 6.36 14.13
N LEU A 25 -4.57 7.10 13.05
CA LEU A 25 -3.66 8.22 12.86
C LEU A 25 -4.39 9.55 13.08
N ASN A 26 -3.69 10.52 13.65
CA ASN A 26 -4.18 11.89 13.73
C ASN A 26 -3.61 12.68 12.55
N THR A 27 -4.34 12.70 11.43
CA THR A 27 -3.80 13.17 10.17
C THR A 27 -4.36 14.51 9.71
N THR A 28 -3.52 15.25 9.01
CA THR A 28 -3.88 16.39 8.16
C THR A 28 -3.69 16.02 6.69
N ALA A 29 -4.32 16.78 5.78
CA ALA A 29 -4.20 16.54 4.35
C ALA A 29 -2.76 16.81 3.86
N LEU A 30 -2.25 15.92 3.01
CA LEU A 30 -0.96 16.05 2.33
C LEU A 30 -1.19 16.26 0.84
N LYS A 31 -0.54 17.30 0.29
CA LYS A 31 -0.54 17.61 -1.14
C LYS A 31 0.87 17.98 -1.60
N PHE A 32 1.37 17.29 -2.65
CA PHE A 32 2.63 17.63 -3.31
C PHE A 32 2.50 17.37 -4.82
N GLY A 33 2.34 18.41 -5.60
CA GLY A 33 2.01 18.30 -7.01
C GLY A 33 0.74 17.46 -7.25
N LEU A 34 0.84 16.33 -7.93
CA LEU A 34 -0.26 15.37 -8.13
C LEU A 34 -0.36 14.33 -6.99
N LEU A 35 0.62 14.24 -6.12
CA LEU A 35 0.57 13.34 -4.96
C LEU A 35 -0.43 13.86 -3.93
N ARG A 36 -1.24 12.97 -3.39
CA ARG A 36 -2.19 13.22 -2.31
C ARG A 36 -2.03 12.16 -1.24
N GLY A 37 -2.36 12.53 -0.01
CA GLY A 37 -2.31 11.62 1.12
C GLY A 37 -2.69 12.31 2.42
N HIS A 38 -2.22 11.74 3.50
CA HIS A 38 -2.46 12.17 4.86
C HIS A 38 -1.13 12.21 5.61
N TYR A 39 -0.96 13.15 6.51
CA TYR A 39 0.26 13.30 7.30
C TYR A 39 -0.08 13.31 8.80
N ASP A 40 0.47 12.34 9.51
CA ASP A 40 0.48 12.31 10.98
C ASP A 40 1.78 12.95 11.48
N LYS A 41 1.65 14.13 12.13
CA LYS A 41 2.78 14.89 12.61
C LYS A 41 3.48 14.18 13.78
N ASN A 42 2.73 13.54 14.67
CA ASN A 42 3.26 12.90 15.88
C ASN A 42 4.15 11.70 15.54
N LYS A 43 3.79 10.95 14.48
CA LYS A 43 4.54 9.79 14.01
C LYS A 43 5.51 10.12 12.88
N ASN A 44 5.55 11.39 12.44
CA ASN A 44 6.27 11.82 11.24
C ASN A 44 6.00 10.92 10.03
N LEU A 45 4.71 10.56 9.81
CA LEU A 45 4.29 9.54 8.85
C LEU A 45 3.40 10.15 7.76
N ALA A 46 3.81 10.01 6.51
CA ALA A 46 3.00 10.29 5.33
C ALA A 46 2.35 8.99 4.83
N LEU A 47 1.03 8.91 4.96
CA LEU A 47 0.17 7.87 4.40
C LEU A 47 -0.27 8.33 3.01
N LEU A 48 0.23 7.68 1.95
CA LEU A 48 -0.03 8.11 0.58
C LEU A 48 -1.28 7.45 0.01
N GLY A 49 -2.12 8.24 -0.64
CA GLY A 49 -3.44 7.83 -1.11
C GLY A 49 -4.57 8.53 -0.35
N LEU A 50 -5.80 8.36 -0.81
CA LEU A 50 -6.99 8.98 -0.22
C LEU A 50 -7.83 7.94 0.52
N TYR A 51 -8.01 8.13 1.83
CA TYR A 51 -8.72 7.20 2.73
C TYR A 51 -9.90 7.83 3.48
N ASN A 52 -10.10 9.14 3.35
CA ASN A 52 -11.08 9.91 4.11
C ASN A 52 -12.46 10.02 3.48
N ASN A 53 -12.73 9.29 2.40
CA ASN A 53 -14.01 9.33 1.70
C ASN A 53 -14.74 7.98 1.74
N THR A 54 -16.04 8.02 1.46
CA THR A 54 -16.94 6.85 1.44
C THR A 54 -16.91 6.09 0.11
N ASP A 55 -16.10 6.51 -0.85
CA ASP A 55 -16.05 5.92 -2.19
C ASP A 55 -15.56 4.44 -2.14
N ILE A 56 -16.03 3.66 -3.12
CA ILE A 56 -15.66 2.25 -3.30
C ILE A 56 -14.14 2.13 -3.56
N PHE A 57 -13.58 3.02 -4.39
CA PHE A 57 -12.15 3.08 -4.66
C PHE A 57 -11.48 4.06 -3.71
N LYS A 58 -10.49 3.59 -2.99
CA LYS A 58 -9.70 4.36 -2.01
C LYS A 58 -8.21 4.20 -2.29
N GLY A 59 -7.39 4.88 -1.51
CA GLY A 59 -5.95 4.72 -1.53
C GLY A 59 -5.29 5.37 -2.74
N THR A 60 -4.24 4.72 -3.25
CA THR A 60 -3.46 5.25 -4.37
C THR A 60 -4.15 5.12 -5.71
N ASP A 61 -5.18 4.29 -5.84
CA ASP A 61 -5.95 4.13 -7.08
C ASP A 61 -6.73 5.41 -7.46
N LYS A 62 -7.01 6.27 -6.47
CA LYS A 62 -7.59 7.62 -6.68
C LYS A 62 -6.58 8.66 -7.15
N LEU A 63 -5.29 8.39 -7.10
CA LEU A 63 -4.27 9.32 -7.56
C LEU A 63 -4.24 9.38 -9.09
N SER A 64 -3.75 10.49 -9.64
CA SER A 64 -3.52 10.64 -11.09
C SER A 64 -2.63 9.52 -11.63
N MET A 65 -2.85 9.10 -12.88
CA MET A 65 -1.94 8.19 -13.59
C MET A 65 -0.53 8.76 -13.71
N ALA A 66 -0.40 10.10 -13.77
CA ALA A 66 0.86 10.81 -13.86
C ALA A 66 1.51 11.12 -12.48
N VAL A 67 1.08 10.48 -11.40
CA VAL A 67 1.57 10.78 -10.04
C VAL A 67 3.02 10.37 -9.80
N ASN A 68 3.54 9.40 -10.54
CA ASN A 68 4.81 8.75 -10.22
C ASN A 68 6.02 9.70 -10.15
N PRO A 69 6.24 10.66 -11.05
CA PRO A 69 7.33 11.63 -10.91
C PRO A 69 7.22 12.46 -9.62
N HIS A 70 6.02 12.90 -9.28
CA HIS A 70 5.78 13.66 -8.04
C HIS A 70 6.05 12.82 -6.79
N PHE A 71 5.70 11.52 -6.82
CA PHE A 71 6.00 10.59 -5.74
C PHE A 71 7.51 10.44 -5.52
N LEU A 72 8.29 10.22 -6.58
CA LEU A 72 9.74 10.05 -6.47
C LEU A 72 10.41 11.32 -5.95
N ILE A 73 10.07 12.49 -6.49
CA ILE A 73 10.59 13.78 -6.00
C ILE A 73 10.21 14.00 -4.53
N TYR A 74 8.98 13.65 -4.15
CA TYR A 74 8.55 13.75 -2.77
C TYR A 74 9.37 12.82 -1.86
N ALA A 75 9.56 11.57 -2.26
CA ALA A 75 10.35 10.60 -1.49
C ALA A 75 11.81 11.04 -1.28
N GLU A 76 12.42 11.68 -2.27
CA GLU A 76 13.80 12.19 -2.17
C GLU A 76 13.93 13.44 -1.29
N LYS A 77 12.96 14.34 -1.38
CA LYS A 77 13.09 15.68 -0.77
C LYS A 77 12.51 15.80 0.62
N ASN A 78 11.66 14.84 1.05
CA ASN A 78 11.07 14.92 2.38
C ASN A 78 11.88 14.14 3.43
N ASN A 79 11.66 14.46 4.69
CA ASN A 79 12.27 13.80 5.85
C ASN A 79 11.26 12.97 6.66
N ARG A 80 10.22 12.45 6.01
CA ARG A 80 9.11 11.73 6.64
C ARG A 80 9.21 10.24 6.39
N ASN A 81 8.64 9.47 7.30
CA ASN A 81 8.33 8.08 7.04
C ASN A 81 7.22 7.96 6.00
N LEU A 82 7.24 6.92 5.18
CA LEU A 82 6.26 6.70 4.12
C LEU A 82 5.50 5.39 4.32
N LEU A 83 4.19 5.42 4.07
CA LEU A 83 3.34 4.25 4.00
C LEU A 83 2.41 4.37 2.78
N PHE A 84 2.40 3.34 1.95
CA PHE A 84 1.52 3.30 0.79
C PHE A 84 1.16 1.86 0.40
N GLU A 85 0.08 1.72 -0.36
CA GLU A 85 -0.37 0.48 -0.97
C GLU A 85 -0.74 0.70 -2.43
N GLY A 86 -0.96 -0.39 -3.15
CA GLY A 86 -1.64 -0.36 -4.46
C GLY A 86 -0.72 -0.16 -5.65
N ASP A 87 -1.26 -0.59 -6.78
CA ASP A 87 -0.51 -0.80 -8.01
C ASP A 87 0.15 0.45 -8.60
N ARG A 88 -0.38 1.62 -8.28
CA ARG A 88 0.10 2.87 -8.86
C ARG A 88 1.50 3.23 -8.40
N LEU A 89 1.79 2.98 -7.12
CA LEU A 89 3.10 3.26 -6.52
C LEU A 89 3.91 1.99 -6.23
N PHE A 90 3.26 0.84 -6.01
CA PHE A 90 3.90 -0.44 -5.73
C PHE A 90 4.45 -1.06 -7.02
N THR A 91 5.60 -0.57 -7.48
CA THR A 91 6.29 -1.04 -8.68
C THR A 91 7.73 -1.42 -8.36
N LEU A 92 8.31 -2.37 -9.10
CA LEU A 92 9.70 -2.77 -8.90
C LEU A 92 10.65 -1.56 -8.95
N LYS A 93 10.48 -0.68 -9.96
CA LYS A 93 11.28 0.55 -10.10
C LYS A 93 11.23 1.43 -8.86
N ASN A 94 10.02 1.71 -8.35
CA ASN A 94 9.85 2.56 -7.17
C ASN A 94 10.43 1.91 -5.91
N LEU A 95 10.18 0.60 -5.70
CA LEU A 95 10.71 -0.12 -4.55
C LEU A 95 12.23 -0.17 -4.54
N THR A 96 12.87 -0.39 -5.70
CA THR A 96 14.34 -0.33 -5.83
C THR A 96 14.87 1.05 -5.47
N HIS A 97 14.23 2.11 -5.98
CA HIS A 97 14.61 3.48 -5.66
C HIS A 97 14.44 3.79 -4.15
N LEU A 98 13.31 3.42 -3.57
CA LEU A 98 13.05 3.64 -2.14
C LEU A 98 14.00 2.85 -1.24
N ASN A 99 14.41 1.65 -1.64
CA ASN A 99 15.36 0.84 -0.88
C ASN A 99 16.75 1.48 -0.75
N ALA A 100 17.11 2.38 -1.68
CA ALA A 100 18.37 3.14 -1.62
C ALA A 100 18.35 4.30 -0.60
N ILE A 101 17.16 4.80 -0.25
CA ILE A 101 17.01 6.04 0.56
C ILE A 101 16.22 5.84 1.86
N TYR A 102 15.52 4.72 2.03
CA TYR A 102 14.74 4.38 3.21
C TYR A 102 15.14 3.02 3.78
N LYS A 103 14.90 2.82 5.08
CA LYS A 103 14.75 1.47 5.63
C LYS A 103 13.42 0.92 5.09
N LEU A 104 13.50 0.24 3.94
CA LEU A 104 12.32 -0.29 3.25
C LEU A 104 11.84 -1.58 3.90
N ARG A 105 10.53 -1.69 4.10
CA ARG A 105 9.80 -2.91 4.46
C ARG A 105 8.74 -3.17 3.40
N ILE A 106 8.64 -4.39 2.92
CA ILE A 106 7.68 -4.78 1.89
C ILE A 106 6.77 -5.86 2.48
N ILE A 107 5.47 -5.60 2.50
CA ILE A 107 4.45 -6.57 2.87
C ILE A 107 3.66 -6.96 1.62
N ILE A 108 3.48 -8.27 1.41
CA ILE A 108 2.58 -8.79 0.38
C ILE A 108 1.44 -9.54 1.05
N LEU A 109 0.22 -9.06 0.79
CA LEU A 109 -1.00 -9.73 1.22
C LEU A 109 -1.37 -10.82 0.21
N ASN A 110 -1.37 -12.05 0.68
CA ASN A 110 -1.78 -13.23 -0.09
C ASN A 110 -3.20 -13.63 0.30
N GLN A 111 -3.91 -14.26 -0.65
CA GLN A 111 -5.19 -14.91 -0.43
C GLN A 111 -5.29 -16.15 -1.30
N THR A 112 -6.13 -17.09 -0.94
CA THR A 112 -6.45 -18.24 -1.78
C THR A 112 -7.28 -17.78 -3.00
N ASP A 113 -7.18 -18.49 -4.12
CA ASP A 113 -7.96 -18.19 -5.32
C ASP A 113 -9.47 -18.25 -5.06
N ILE A 114 -9.91 -19.15 -4.18
CA ILE A 114 -11.32 -19.28 -3.76
C ILE A 114 -11.78 -17.99 -3.06
N GLU A 115 -10.99 -17.50 -2.11
CA GLU A 115 -11.32 -16.29 -1.36
C GLU A 115 -11.26 -15.03 -2.25
N LEU A 116 -10.29 -14.94 -3.16
CA LEU A 116 -10.23 -13.85 -4.13
C LEU A 116 -11.48 -13.83 -5.02
N LYS A 117 -11.89 -14.97 -5.56
CA LYS A 117 -13.11 -15.08 -6.38
C LYS A 117 -14.36 -14.68 -5.58
N ARG A 118 -14.49 -15.15 -4.32
CA ARG A 118 -15.61 -14.77 -3.45
C ARG A 118 -15.68 -13.27 -3.27
N ARG A 119 -14.55 -12.62 -2.94
CA ARG A 119 -14.47 -11.17 -2.70
C ARG A 119 -14.69 -10.33 -3.97
N HIS A 120 -14.27 -10.84 -5.16
CA HIS A 120 -14.57 -10.19 -6.44
C HIS A 120 -16.08 -10.21 -6.73
N ASN A 121 -16.73 -11.36 -6.52
CA ASN A 121 -18.18 -11.50 -6.70
C ASN A 121 -18.96 -10.56 -5.78
N GLU A 122 -18.59 -10.47 -4.51
CA GLU A 122 -19.24 -9.57 -3.53
C GLU A 122 -19.12 -8.08 -3.89
N ARG A 123 -18.06 -7.71 -4.62
CA ARG A 123 -17.82 -6.32 -5.06
C ARG A 123 -18.41 -6.01 -6.43
N ASN A 124 -19.01 -6.97 -7.12
CA ASN A 124 -19.38 -6.86 -8.55
C ASN A 124 -18.21 -6.39 -9.41
N ASP A 125 -17.00 -6.85 -9.10
CA ASP A 125 -15.75 -6.41 -9.72
C ASP A 125 -15.36 -7.40 -10.82
N ASN A 126 -15.66 -7.05 -12.08
CA ASN A 126 -15.40 -7.87 -13.26
C ASN A 126 -14.00 -7.57 -13.86
N GLN A 127 -12.95 -7.80 -13.11
CA GLN A 127 -11.59 -7.66 -13.63
C GLN A 127 -11.25 -8.82 -14.58
N SER A 128 -10.68 -8.47 -15.74
CA SER A 128 -10.32 -9.49 -16.73
C SER A 128 -9.17 -10.38 -16.23
N ASP A 129 -9.17 -11.65 -16.63
CA ASP A 129 -8.08 -12.61 -16.32
C ASP A 129 -6.71 -12.08 -16.75
N LYS A 130 -6.65 -11.36 -17.87
CA LYS A 130 -5.42 -10.71 -18.36
C LYS A 130 -4.90 -9.68 -17.36
N PHE A 131 -5.78 -8.90 -16.76
CA PHE A 131 -5.43 -7.90 -15.74
C PHE A 131 -4.88 -8.60 -14.50
N ILE A 132 -5.58 -9.62 -13.97
CA ILE A 132 -5.17 -10.37 -12.78
C ILE A 132 -3.82 -11.05 -13.01
N LYS A 133 -3.62 -11.72 -14.16
CA LYS A 133 -2.33 -12.34 -14.54
C LYS A 133 -1.19 -11.32 -14.60
N GLY A 134 -1.43 -10.13 -15.16
CA GLY A 134 -0.46 -9.05 -15.19
C GLY A 134 -0.05 -8.57 -13.78
N ARG A 135 -1.00 -8.52 -12.84
CA ARG A 135 -0.71 -8.19 -11.43
C ARG A 135 0.08 -9.30 -10.73
N ALA A 136 -0.28 -10.56 -10.96
CA ALA A 136 0.46 -11.70 -10.42
C ALA A 136 1.92 -11.71 -10.91
N THR A 137 2.16 -11.48 -12.20
CA THR A 137 3.51 -11.37 -12.78
C THR A 137 4.32 -10.22 -12.14
N LYS A 138 3.70 -9.06 -11.96
CA LYS A 138 4.32 -7.91 -11.31
C LYS A 138 4.76 -8.26 -9.87
N ILE A 139 3.88 -8.89 -9.09
CA ILE A 139 4.19 -9.33 -7.72
C ILE A 139 5.30 -10.38 -7.71
N ALA A 140 5.28 -11.35 -8.63
CA ALA A 140 6.32 -12.37 -8.77
C ALA A 140 7.70 -11.75 -9.05
N ASN A 141 7.77 -10.75 -9.93
CA ASN A 141 9.01 -10.02 -10.24
C ASN A 141 9.55 -9.27 -9.00
N ILE A 142 8.66 -8.64 -8.22
CA ILE A 142 9.04 -7.96 -6.97
C ILE A 142 9.52 -9.00 -5.95
N LYS A 143 8.82 -10.13 -5.78
CA LYS A 143 9.25 -11.23 -4.90
C LYS A 143 10.64 -11.74 -5.27
N LYS A 144 10.91 -11.92 -6.56
CA LYS A 144 12.22 -12.36 -7.05
C LYS A 144 13.33 -11.35 -6.73
N ALA A 145 13.06 -10.06 -6.89
CA ALA A 145 14.05 -9.00 -6.67
C ALA A 145 14.35 -8.74 -5.19
N PHE A 146 13.38 -8.91 -4.30
CA PHE A 146 13.48 -8.60 -2.87
C PHE A 146 13.39 -9.85 -1.98
N ASN A 147 13.65 -11.04 -2.48
CA ASN A 147 13.39 -12.37 -1.92
C ASN A 147 13.39 -12.44 -0.37
N ASN A 148 14.52 -12.11 0.28
CA ASN A 148 14.69 -12.20 1.73
C ASN A 148 14.14 -10.99 2.52
N SER A 149 13.59 -9.98 1.84
CA SER A 149 13.12 -8.73 2.44
C SER A 149 11.61 -8.56 2.37
N ILE A 150 10.87 -9.62 1.96
CA ILE A 150 9.42 -9.58 1.81
C ILE A 150 8.75 -10.35 2.94
N GLU A 151 7.80 -9.69 3.59
CA GLU A 151 6.88 -10.30 4.54
C GLU A 151 5.59 -10.69 3.83
N ASN A 152 5.20 -11.96 3.95
CA ASN A 152 3.96 -12.48 3.38
C ASN A 152 2.93 -12.63 4.49
N HIS A 153 1.74 -12.06 4.31
CA HIS A 153 0.63 -12.18 5.25
C HIS A 153 -0.64 -12.63 4.54
N THR A 154 -1.42 -13.48 5.21
CA THR A 154 -2.77 -13.86 4.79
C THR A 154 -3.75 -13.30 5.83
N LEU A 155 -4.72 -12.52 5.38
CA LEU A 155 -5.71 -11.88 6.25
C LEU A 155 -7.05 -12.57 6.06
N ASN A 156 -7.36 -13.53 6.92
CA ASN A 156 -8.60 -14.33 6.86
C ASN A 156 -9.78 -13.64 7.55
N SER A 157 -9.49 -12.69 8.44
CA SER A 157 -10.49 -11.96 9.22
C SER A 157 -10.16 -10.49 9.38
N ILE A 158 -11.15 -9.71 9.81
CA ILE A 158 -10.92 -8.32 10.22
C ILE A 158 -10.02 -8.24 11.47
N GLY A 159 -10.03 -9.28 12.30
CA GLY A 159 -9.15 -9.42 13.47
C GLY A 159 -7.69 -9.47 13.04
N ASP A 160 -7.32 -10.30 12.05
CA ASP A 160 -5.96 -10.39 11.51
C ASP A 160 -5.52 -9.03 10.95
N SER A 161 -6.42 -8.33 10.25
CA SER A 161 -6.15 -7.00 9.72
C SER A 161 -5.89 -5.98 10.83
N LYS A 162 -6.63 -6.04 11.94
CA LYS A 162 -6.42 -5.16 13.11
C LYS A 162 -5.08 -5.41 13.79
N VAL A 163 -4.70 -6.68 13.95
CA VAL A 163 -3.40 -7.07 14.53
C VAL A 163 -2.25 -6.57 13.66
N LEU A 164 -2.32 -6.80 12.35
CA LEU A 164 -1.28 -6.33 11.43
C LEU A 164 -1.21 -4.80 11.38
N ALA A 165 -2.35 -4.09 11.40
CA ALA A 165 -2.40 -2.64 11.47
C ALA A 165 -1.68 -2.09 12.71
N ASN A 166 -1.91 -2.67 13.88
CA ASN A 166 -1.23 -2.30 15.12
C ASN A 166 0.29 -2.53 15.03
N ASN A 167 0.72 -3.69 14.51
CA ASN A 167 2.14 -4.00 14.34
C ASN A 167 2.84 -3.01 13.39
N ILE A 168 2.15 -2.58 12.34
CA ILE A 168 2.67 -1.57 11.41
C ILE A 168 2.85 -0.23 12.11
N ILE A 169 1.87 0.22 12.88
CA ILE A 169 1.95 1.49 13.62
C ILE A 169 3.11 1.45 14.63
N LEU A 170 3.21 0.39 15.42
CA LEU A 170 4.29 0.20 16.39
C LEU A 170 5.69 0.15 15.72
N TRP A 171 5.78 -0.33 14.48
CA TRP A 171 7.05 -0.30 13.76
C TRP A 171 7.51 1.12 13.43
N TYR A 172 6.60 2.07 13.21
CA TYR A 172 6.95 3.47 13.00
C TYR A 172 7.33 4.20 14.31
N GLU A 173 6.84 3.72 15.44
CA GLU A 173 7.11 4.31 16.76
C GLU A 173 8.50 3.94 17.34
N LYS A 174 9.07 2.83 16.89
CA LYS A 174 10.43 2.38 17.26
C LYS A 174 11.50 3.07 16.44
#